data_79db7bd651ed90d86bc15145252b6c82
#
_entry.id   79db7bd651ed90d86bc15145252b6c82
#
_cell.length_a   1.000
_cell.length_b   1.000
_cell.length_c   1.000
_cell.angle_alpha   90.00
_cell.angle_beta   90.00
_cell.angle_gamma   90.00
#
_symmetry.space_group_name_H-M   'P 1'
#
loop_
_entity.id
_entity.type
_entity.pdbx_description
1 polymer ?
#
loop_
_entity_poly.entity_id
_entity_poly.type
_entity_poly.pdbx_seq_one_letter_code
_entity_poly.pdbx_strand_id
1 'polypeptide(L)'
;MLTSLALIFLVGLAMAALCQKLKLPRIIGMLATGILLGPCVLNVLDGSILSISADLRKLALVIILLKAGLSLELGDLKKVGRPAILMSCLPATCEIIGYVMLAPCFLGITRVEAAVMGAVLAAVSPAVVVPRMVQLMESGRGTDKSIPQMILAGASCDDIFVIVLFTTFLHTAQGGSANAADFLSIPASIVLGVALGALVGWLLSRFFETAYARAHCIRNSMKVIIVLGVSLLLVAAEGWLEGIVPVSGLLAVVSMACLLKMKCTPFVAKRLSEKFGKLWLAAEVILFVLVGAAVDIRYMAGVGLAAVGMIFSALIFRAVGVCLCLVRTPLTAKERLFCVFAYLPKATVQAAIGSVPLAAGLPCGSIVLSVAVLGIVITAPLGAFLMDTSAPKLLSKAEE
;
A
#
# COMPACT_ATOMS: atom_id res chain seq x y z
N MET A 1 2.46 -18.53 21.78
CA MET A 1 2.02 -17.19 21.32
C MET A 1 2.97 -16.05 21.74
N LEU A 2 3.22 -15.78 23.06
CA LEU A 2 4.11 -14.67 23.46
C LEU A 2 5.54 -14.81 22.95
N THR A 3 6.11 -16.04 23.00
CA THR A 3 7.45 -16.32 22.44
C THR A 3 7.51 -16.02 20.94
N SER A 4 6.47 -16.40 20.19
CA SER A 4 6.39 -16.11 18.75
C SER A 4 6.34 -14.62 18.46
N LEU A 5 5.56 -13.84 19.25
CA LEU A 5 5.55 -12.37 19.13
C LEU A 5 6.92 -11.76 19.46
N ALA A 6 7.58 -12.24 20.52
CA ALA A 6 8.93 -11.78 20.86
C ALA A 6 9.93 -12.06 19.74
N LEU A 7 9.90 -13.26 19.14
CA LEU A 7 10.74 -13.61 17.99
C LEU A 7 10.42 -12.73 16.76
N ILE A 8 9.14 -12.52 16.45
CA ILE A 8 8.71 -11.63 15.35
C ILE A 8 9.35 -10.25 15.54
N PHE A 9 9.22 -9.64 16.72
CA PHE A 9 9.76 -8.31 16.96
C PHE A 9 11.29 -8.28 16.98
N LEU A 10 11.93 -9.14 17.78
CA LEU A 10 13.37 -9.06 18.00
C LEU A 10 14.16 -9.51 16.78
N VAL A 11 13.83 -10.68 16.21
CA VAL A 11 14.54 -11.19 15.04
C VAL A 11 14.16 -10.36 13.80
N GLY A 12 12.89 -9.96 13.66
CA GLY A 12 12.44 -9.10 12.58
C GLY A 12 13.16 -7.75 12.54
N LEU A 13 13.32 -7.09 13.70
CA LEU A 13 14.07 -5.84 13.79
C LEU A 13 15.57 -6.05 13.59
N ALA A 14 16.17 -7.13 14.11
CA ALA A 14 17.58 -7.43 13.92
C ALA A 14 17.91 -7.66 12.43
N MET A 15 17.09 -8.46 11.74
CA MET A 15 17.26 -8.70 10.30
C MET A 15 16.98 -7.45 9.47
N ALA A 16 16.01 -6.63 9.86
CA ALA A 16 15.76 -5.34 9.23
C ALA A 16 16.97 -4.40 9.36
N ALA A 17 17.61 -4.35 10.55
CA ALA A 17 18.82 -3.57 10.78
C ALA A 17 20.01 -4.11 9.99
N LEU A 18 20.15 -5.44 9.87
CA LEU A 18 21.17 -6.07 9.05
C LEU A 18 21.02 -5.71 7.57
N CYS A 19 19.81 -5.84 7.03
CA CYS A 19 19.51 -5.43 5.66
C CYS A 19 19.82 -3.95 5.42
N GLN A 20 19.50 -3.08 6.38
CA GLN A 20 19.80 -1.66 6.29
C GLN A 20 21.32 -1.38 6.24
N LYS A 21 22.14 -2.11 7.01
CA LYS A 21 23.61 -2.04 6.92
C LYS A 21 24.12 -2.50 5.55
N LEU A 22 23.44 -3.46 4.92
CA LEU A 22 23.74 -3.95 3.57
C LEU A 22 23.16 -3.04 2.45
N LYS A 23 22.62 -1.86 2.82
CA LYS A 23 21.94 -0.93 1.91
C LYS A 23 20.70 -1.50 1.22
N LEU A 24 20.10 -2.54 1.79
CA LEU A 24 18.83 -3.12 1.34
C LEU A 24 17.65 -2.53 2.13
N PRO A 25 16.45 -2.48 1.57
CA PRO A 25 15.24 -2.08 2.29
C PRO A 25 15.00 -2.99 3.51
N ARG A 26 14.61 -2.39 4.66
CA ARG A 26 14.32 -3.07 5.93
C ARG A 26 13.29 -4.21 5.79
N ILE A 27 12.33 -4.00 4.90
CA ILE A 27 11.22 -4.91 4.61
C ILE A 27 11.72 -6.29 4.19
N ILE A 28 12.81 -6.37 3.43
CA ILE A 28 13.41 -7.63 2.98
C ILE A 28 13.86 -8.48 4.18
N GLY A 29 14.49 -7.85 5.19
CA GLY A 29 14.90 -8.54 6.40
C GLY A 29 13.71 -9.09 7.19
N MET A 30 12.62 -8.32 7.28
CA MET A 30 11.39 -8.75 7.95
C MET A 30 10.70 -9.91 7.21
N LEU A 31 10.60 -9.84 5.87
CA LEU A 31 10.07 -10.93 5.05
C LEU A 31 10.91 -12.21 5.19
N ALA A 32 12.24 -12.07 5.08
CA ALA A 32 13.17 -13.19 5.25
C ALA A 32 13.03 -13.83 6.66
N THR A 33 12.86 -13.01 7.70
CA THR A 33 12.58 -13.49 9.06
C THR A 33 11.30 -14.33 9.09
N GLY A 34 10.24 -13.87 8.44
CA GLY A 34 8.97 -14.61 8.37
C GLY A 34 9.12 -15.95 7.66
N ILE A 35 9.82 -15.96 6.53
CA ILE A 35 10.11 -17.19 5.77
C ILE A 35 10.92 -18.17 6.64
N LEU A 36 11.96 -17.68 7.32
CA LEU A 36 12.82 -18.51 8.16
C LEU A 36 12.10 -19.08 9.39
N LEU A 37 11.38 -18.25 10.14
CA LEU A 37 10.66 -18.65 11.35
C LEU A 37 9.34 -19.39 11.06
N GLY A 38 8.83 -19.26 9.83
CA GLY A 38 7.57 -19.82 9.39
C GLY A 38 7.57 -21.35 9.26
N PRO A 39 6.38 -21.91 8.93
CA PRO A 39 6.16 -23.36 8.89
C PRO A 39 6.97 -24.08 7.81
N CYS A 40 7.42 -23.37 6.77
CA CYS A 40 8.15 -23.97 5.67
C CYS A 40 9.63 -24.23 5.95
N VAL A 41 10.25 -23.55 6.93
CA VAL A 41 11.70 -23.68 7.23
C VAL A 41 11.94 -24.17 8.66
N LEU A 42 11.87 -23.27 9.64
CA LEU A 42 12.20 -23.63 11.05
C LEU A 42 10.98 -24.06 11.86
N ASN A 43 9.78 -23.69 11.43
CA ASN A 43 8.51 -23.96 12.11
C ASN A 43 8.53 -23.59 13.61
N VAL A 44 9.09 -22.41 13.94
CA VAL A 44 9.23 -21.94 15.32
C VAL A 44 8.03 -21.10 15.76
N LEU A 45 7.25 -20.57 14.77
CA LEU A 45 6.05 -19.81 15.09
C LEU A 45 4.92 -20.73 15.54
N ASP A 46 4.38 -20.42 16.71
CA ASP A 46 3.26 -21.15 17.31
C ASP A 46 2.00 -21.09 16.43
N GLY A 47 1.28 -22.22 16.34
CA GLY A 47 0.04 -22.30 15.56
C GLY A 47 -1.02 -21.27 15.97
N SER A 48 -1.04 -20.85 17.24
CA SER A 48 -1.95 -19.83 17.74
C SER A 48 -1.71 -18.44 17.12
N ILE A 49 -0.47 -18.08 16.78
CA ILE A 49 -0.17 -16.81 16.09
C ILE A 49 -0.47 -16.92 14.61
N LEU A 50 -0.25 -18.10 14.02
CA LEU A 50 -0.53 -18.35 12.62
C LEU A 50 -2.05 -18.36 12.34
N SER A 51 -2.86 -18.88 13.24
CA SER A 51 -4.33 -18.89 13.11
C SER A 51 -4.94 -17.48 13.08
N ILE A 52 -4.39 -16.53 13.86
CA ILE A 52 -4.84 -15.13 13.90
C ILE A 52 -4.03 -14.21 12.97
N SER A 53 -3.13 -14.78 12.15
CA SER A 53 -2.21 -13.96 11.34
C SER A 53 -2.94 -13.11 10.31
N ALA A 54 -4.07 -13.58 9.76
CA ALA A 54 -4.90 -12.81 8.85
C ALA A 54 -5.46 -11.55 9.50
N ASP A 55 -5.98 -11.67 10.72
CA ASP A 55 -6.52 -10.53 11.48
C ASP A 55 -5.44 -9.54 11.88
N LEU A 56 -4.26 -10.03 12.30
CA LEU A 56 -3.12 -9.17 12.61
C LEU A 56 -2.62 -8.39 11.38
N ARG A 57 -2.59 -9.02 10.20
CA ARG A 57 -2.25 -8.34 8.95
C ARG A 57 -3.33 -7.32 8.56
N LYS A 58 -4.62 -7.64 8.76
CA LYS A 58 -5.72 -6.72 8.52
C LYS A 58 -5.68 -5.52 9.46
N LEU A 59 -5.34 -5.72 10.74
CA LEU A 59 -5.10 -4.64 11.70
C LEU A 59 -3.95 -3.73 11.24
N ALA A 60 -2.84 -4.31 10.81
CA ALA A 60 -1.70 -3.55 10.28
C ALA A 60 -2.09 -2.76 9.02
N LEU A 61 -2.92 -3.34 8.12
CA LEU A 61 -3.46 -2.65 6.95
C LEU A 61 -4.29 -1.43 7.37
N VAL A 62 -5.18 -1.55 8.36
CA VAL A 62 -5.96 -0.41 8.87
C VAL A 62 -5.06 0.70 9.42
N ILE A 63 -3.99 0.34 10.15
CA ILE A 63 -3.04 1.32 10.69
C ILE A 63 -2.30 2.07 9.56
N ILE A 64 -1.86 1.37 8.51
CA ILE A 64 -1.18 2.04 7.40
C ILE A 64 -2.14 2.93 6.60
N LEU A 65 -3.40 2.51 6.41
CA LEU A 65 -4.42 3.32 5.75
C LEU A 65 -4.74 4.61 6.51
N LEU A 66 -4.86 4.52 7.84
CA LEU A 66 -5.02 5.69 8.70
C LEU A 66 -3.81 6.64 8.58
N LYS A 67 -2.60 6.09 8.63
CA LYS A 67 -1.39 6.87 8.42
C LYS A 67 -1.38 7.54 7.04
N ALA A 68 -1.72 6.82 5.98
CA ALA A 68 -1.76 7.34 4.62
C ALA A 68 -2.79 8.48 4.49
N GLY A 69 -4.03 8.27 4.93
CA GLY A 69 -5.08 9.28 4.88
C GLY A 69 -4.76 10.54 5.71
N LEU A 70 -4.15 10.37 6.89
CA LEU A 70 -3.71 11.50 7.74
C LEU A 70 -2.48 12.24 7.19
N SER A 71 -1.69 11.63 6.34
CA SER A 71 -0.50 12.27 5.71
C SER A 71 -0.79 12.88 4.35
N LEU A 72 -1.92 12.58 3.71
CA LEU A 72 -2.26 13.05 2.37
C LEU A 72 -2.37 14.58 2.30
N GLU A 73 -1.50 15.22 1.50
CA GLU A 73 -1.50 16.67 1.26
C GLU A 73 -2.26 17.00 -0.04
N LEU A 74 -3.59 17.18 0.07
CA LEU A 74 -4.43 17.57 -1.08
C LEU A 74 -4.01 18.90 -1.70
N GLY A 75 -3.38 19.79 -0.93
CA GLY A 75 -2.83 21.05 -1.41
C GLY A 75 -1.67 20.85 -2.38
N ASP A 76 -0.79 19.90 -2.10
CA ASP A 76 0.36 19.61 -2.96
C ASP A 76 -0.08 18.94 -4.26
N LEU A 77 -1.09 18.07 -4.21
CA LEU A 77 -1.69 17.49 -5.41
C LEU A 77 -2.24 18.56 -6.36
N LYS A 78 -2.86 19.62 -5.81
CA LYS A 78 -3.35 20.76 -6.62
C LYS A 78 -2.21 21.60 -7.19
N LYS A 79 -1.12 21.81 -6.44
CA LYS A 79 0.04 22.62 -6.89
C LYS A 79 0.79 21.97 -8.04
N VAL A 80 1.00 20.64 -7.99
CA VAL A 80 1.72 19.89 -9.04
C VAL A 80 0.84 19.66 -10.27
N GLY A 81 -0.49 19.69 -10.11
CA GLY A 81 -1.45 19.67 -11.19
C GLY A 81 -1.63 18.33 -11.89
N ARG A 82 -1.95 18.38 -13.19
CA ARG A 82 -2.30 17.23 -14.03
C ARG A 82 -1.35 16.02 -13.92
N PRO A 83 -0.01 16.18 -13.97
CA PRO A 83 0.87 15.02 -13.94
C PRO A 83 0.74 14.21 -12.64
N ALA A 84 0.62 14.85 -11.48
CA ALA A 84 0.46 14.15 -10.20
C ALA A 84 -0.85 13.35 -10.12
N ILE A 85 -1.95 13.93 -10.63
CA ILE A 85 -3.26 13.25 -10.69
C ILE A 85 -3.18 12.02 -11.61
N LEU A 86 -2.57 12.15 -12.78
CA LEU A 86 -2.41 11.02 -13.69
C LEU A 86 -1.49 9.94 -13.10
N MET A 87 -0.42 10.32 -12.40
CA MET A 87 0.49 9.40 -11.75
C MET A 87 -0.15 8.65 -10.57
N SER A 88 -1.26 9.13 -10.04
CA SER A 88 -2.03 8.44 -9.00
C SER A 88 -2.87 7.26 -9.52
N CYS A 89 -3.10 7.15 -10.84
CA CYS A 89 -3.99 6.11 -11.37
C CYS A 89 -3.48 5.44 -12.65
N LEU A 90 -2.92 6.19 -13.61
CA LEU A 90 -2.61 5.66 -14.93
C LEU A 90 -1.50 4.59 -14.92
N PRO A 91 -0.37 4.73 -14.17
CA PRO A 91 0.66 3.70 -14.09
C PRO A 91 0.12 2.38 -13.52
N ALA A 92 -0.71 2.46 -12.48
CA ALA A 92 -1.35 1.29 -11.88
C ALA A 92 -2.33 0.62 -12.85
N THR A 93 -3.16 1.41 -13.55
CA THR A 93 -4.11 0.89 -14.56
C THR A 93 -3.36 0.17 -15.68
N CYS A 94 -2.29 0.78 -16.22
CA CYS A 94 -1.49 0.14 -17.27
C CYS A 94 -0.87 -1.18 -16.79
N GLU A 95 -0.34 -1.20 -15.57
CA GLU A 95 0.24 -2.42 -15.01
C GLU A 95 -0.81 -3.52 -14.80
N ILE A 96 -2.00 -3.19 -14.29
CA ILE A 96 -3.12 -4.14 -14.15
C ILE A 96 -3.50 -4.72 -15.51
N ILE A 97 -3.60 -3.88 -16.54
CA ILE A 97 -3.87 -4.34 -17.92
C ILE A 97 -2.77 -5.34 -18.36
N GLY A 98 -1.49 -5.05 -18.06
CA GLY A 98 -0.38 -5.96 -18.34
C GLY A 98 -0.57 -7.32 -17.66
N TYR A 99 -0.98 -7.34 -16.38
CA TYR A 99 -1.29 -8.58 -15.66
C TYR A 99 -2.48 -9.33 -16.28
N VAL A 100 -3.57 -8.65 -16.57
CA VAL A 100 -4.77 -9.26 -17.17
C VAL A 100 -4.49 -9.89 -18.53
N MET A 101 -3.59 -9.28 -19.32
CA MET A 101 -3.20 -9.80 -20.64
C MET A 101 -2.21 -10.96 -20.57
N LEU A 102 -1.24 -10.89 -19.66
CA LEU A 102 -0.07 -11.77 -19.68
C LEU A 102 -0.12 -12.88 -18.61
N ALA A 103 -0.70 -12.63 -17.43
CA ALA A 103 -0.69 -13.60 -16.35
C ALA A 103 -1.42 -14.92 -16.69
N PRO A 104 -2.51 -14.95 -17.49
CA PRO A 104 -3.08 -16.21 -17.94
C PRO A 104 -2.08 -17.10 -18.70
N CYS A 105 -1.20 -16.48 -19.52
CA CYS A 105 -0.19 -17.23 -20.28
C CYS A 105 0.99 -17.66 -19.42
N PHE A 106 1.43 -16.84 -18.46
CA PHE A 106 2.59 -17.12 -17.61
C PHE A 106 2.27 -18.05 -16.45
N LEU A 107 1.09 -17.91 -15.85
CA LEU A 107 0.73 -18.50 -14.56
C LEU A 107 -0.51 -19.43 -14.63
N GLY A 108 -1.19 -19.51 -15.78
CA GLY A 108 -2.36 -20.36 -15.96
C GLY A 108 -3.59 -19.95 -15.16
N ILE A 109 -3.69 -18.69 -14.72
CA ILE A 109 -4.82 -18.15 -13.97
C ILE A 109 -5.85 -17.49 -14.87
N THR A 110 -7.08 -17.33 -14.40
CA THR A 110 -8.14 -16.65 -15.14
C THR A 110 -7.88 -15.15 -15.24
N ARG A 111 -8.53 -14.45 -16.18
CA ARG A 111 -8.40 -12.99 -16.33
C ARG A 111 -8.87 -12.22 -15.10
N VAL A 112 -9.89 -12.70 -14.40
CA VAL A 112 -10.39 -12.08 -13.17
C VAL A 112 -9.37 -12.23 -12.06
N GLU A 113 -8.81 -13.42 -11.87
CA GLU A 113 -7.71 -13.65 -10.92
C GLU A 113 -6.46 -12.82 -11.28
N ALA A 114 -6.16 -12.69 -12.57
CA ALA A 114 -5.09 -11.82 -13.06
C ALA A 114 -5.35 -10.33 -12.75
N ALA A 115 -6.61 -9.88 -12.78
CA ALA A 115 -6.97 -8.53 -12.36
C ALA A 115 -6.78 -8.32 -10.85
N VAL A 116 -7.15 -9.31 -10.03
CA VAL A 116 -6.86 -9.31 -8.57
C VAL A 116 -5.36 -9.23 -8.33
N MET A 117 -4.56 -10.10 -8.98
CA MET A 117 -3.11 -10.09 -8.88
C MET A 117 -2.52 -8.75 -9.34
N GLY A 118 -2.99 -8.23 -10.46
CA GLY A 118 -2.57 -6.95 -11.01
C GLY A 118 -2.84 -5.81 -10.04
N ALA A 119 -4.02 -5.77 -9.42
CA ALA A 119 -4.34 -4.77 -8.41
C ALA A 119 -3.44 -4.90 -7.16
N VAL A 120 -3.18 -6.13 -6.69
CA VAL A 120 -2.22 -6.33 -5.57
C VAL A 120 -0.85 -5.76 -5.90
N LEU A 121 -0.37 -5.92 -7.13
CA LEU A 121 0.98 -5.54 -7.52
C LEU A 121 1.10 -4.12 -8.06
N ALA A 122 0.00 -3.47 -8.42
CA ALA A 122 0.03 -2.20 -9.13
C ALA A 122 0.45 -0.98 -8.28
N ALA A 123 0.37 -1.02 -6.95
CA ALA A 123 0.76 0.11 -6.11
C ALA A 123 2.28 0.33 -6.09
N VAL A 124 2.70 1.61 -6.10
CA VAL A 124 4.07 2.00 -5.78
C VAL A 124 4.25 2.06 -4.27
N SER A 125 5.43 1.75 -3.75
CA SER A 125 5.66 1.75 -2.30
C SER A 125 6.14 3.10 -1.77
N PRO A 126 5.32 3.84 -0.99
CA PRO A 126 5.77 5.05 -0.32
C PRO A 126 6.94 4.79 0.65
N ALA A 127 7.00 3.62 1.27
CA ALA A 127 8.06 3.29 2.23
C ALA A 127 9.47 3.30 1.61
N VAL A 128 9.57 3.03 0.31
CA VAL A 128 10.85 3.07 -0.43
C VAL A 128 11.08 4.44 -1.07
N VAL A 129 10.02 5.07 -1.58
CA VAL A 129 10.08 6.29 -2.40
C VAL A 129 10.18 7.55 -1.54
N VAL A 130 9.34 7.67 -0.50
CA VAL A 130 9.25 8.91 0.31
C VAL A 130 10.59 9.35 0.91
N PRO A 131 11.39 8.49 1.58
CA PRO A 131 12.65 8.93 2.16
C PRO A 131 13.61 9.50 1.11
N ARG A 132 13.62 8.93 -0.11
CA ARG A 132 14.47 9.38 -1.21
C ARG A 132 14.01 10.70 -1.80
N MET A 133 12.71 10.87 -1.97
CA MET A 133 12.16 12.14 -2.47
C MET A 133 12.41 13.28 -1.47
N VAL A 134 12.30 13.02 -0.16
CA VAL A 134 12.65 14.00 0.88
C VAL A 134 14.13 14.37 0.78
N GLN A 135 15.03 13.39 0.67
CA GLN A 135 16.47 13.64 0.51
C GLN A 135 16.80 14.43 -0.77
N LEU A 136 16.08 14.18 -1.87
CA LEU A 136 16.23 14.95 -3.11
C LEU A 136 15.77 16.40 -2.93
N MET A 137 14.67 16.63 -2.23
CA MET A 137 14.20 17.98 -1.89
C MET A 137 15.21 18.73 -1.01
N GLU A 138 15.74 18.07 0.02
CA GLU A 138 16.77 18.66 0.90
C GLU A 138 18.07 18.97 0.16
N SER A 139 18.43 18.18 -0.86
CA SER A 139 19.63 18.40 -1.68
C SER A 139 19.41 19.31 -2.90
N GLY A 140 18.20 19.86 -3.07
CA GLY A 140 17.86 20.74 -4.18
C GLY A 140 17.85 20.07 -5.55
N ARG A 141 17.70 18.74 -5.64
CA ARG A 141 17.73 18.01 -6.92
C ARG A 141 16.33 17.80 -7.49
N GLY A 142 16.14 18.22 -8.76
CA GLY A 142 14.86 18.12 -9.47
C GLY A 142 13.74 18.96 -8.87
N THR A 143 14.08 19.91 -8.00
CA THR A 143 13.10 20.79 -7.32
C THR A 143 12.66 21.95 -8.20
N ASP A 144 13.47 22.35 -9.17
CA ASP A 144 13.17 23.35 -10.20
C ASP A 144 11.87 23.01 -10.98
N LYS A 145 11.65 21.73 -11.26
CA LYS A 145 10.46 21.22 -11.95
C LYS A 145 9.52 20.44 -11.02
N SER A 146 9.69 20.56 -9.71
CA SER A 146 8.88 19.90 -8.69
C SER A 146 8.75 18.38 -8.88
N ILE A 147 9.80 17.71 -9.39
CA ILE A 147 9.80 16.27 -9.66
C ILE A 147 9.61 15.45 -8.38
N PRO A 148 10.37 15.67 -7.27
CA PRO A 148 10.15 14.92 -6.04
C PRO A 148 8.74 15.11 -5.46
N GLN A 149 8.21 16.35 -5.50
CA GLN A 149 6.86 16.66 -5.02
C GLN A 149 5.78 15.96 -5.84
N MET A 150 5.95 15.92 -7.18
CA MET A 150 5.06 15.23 -8.09
C MET A 150 5.02 13.72 -7.80
N ILE A 151 6.17 13.10 -7.62
CA ILE A 151 6.29 11.68 -7.30
C ILE A 151 5.65 11.37 -5.93
N LEU A 152 5.89 12.22 -4.91
CA LEU A 152 5.29 12.06 -3.59
C LEU A 152 3.76 12.15 -3.63
N ALA A 153 3.24 13.17 -4.32
CA ALA A 153 1.80 13.38 -4.45
C ALA A 153 1.13 12.21 -5.20
N GLY A 154 1.70 11.78 -6.33
CA GLY A 154 1.19 10.64 -7.09
C GLY A 154 1.23 9.34 -6.30
N ALA A 155 2.36 9.02 -5.67
CA ALA A 155 2.54 7.80 -4.89
C ALA A 155 1.62 7.73 -3.65
N SER A 156 1.28 8.86 -3.04
CA SER A 156 0.37 8.88 -1.89
C SER A 156 -1.09 8.59 -2.26
N CYS A 157 -1.50 8.93 -3.49
CA CYS A 157 -2.86 8.68 -3.98
C CYS A 157 -2.98 7.33 -4.71
N ASP A 158 -1.89 6.80 -5.26
CA ASP A 158 -1.81 5.53 -5.97
C ASP A 158 -2.28 4.36 -5.08
N ASP A 159 -1.87 4.34 -3.81
CA ASP A 159 -2.28 3.33 -2.84
C ASP A 159 -3.82 3.26 -2.69
N ILE A 160 -4.47 4.42 -2.60
CA ILE A 160 -5.93 4.53 -2.47
C ILE A 160 -6.62 3.99 -3.71
N PHE A 161 -6.17 4.42 -4.89
CA PHE A 161 -6.72 3.98 -6.17
C PHE A 161 -6.62 2.46 -6.35
N VAL A 162 -5.44 1.89 -6.04
CA VAL A 162 -5.19 0.46 -6.15
C VAL A 162 -6.04 -0.36 -5.18
N ILE A 163 -6.23 0.09 -3.94
CA ILE A 163 -7.07 -0.60 -2.96
C ILE A 163 -8.53 -0.65 -3.43
N VAL A 164 -9.03 0.43 -4.04
CA VAL A 164 -10.37 0.47 -4.61
C VAL A 164 -10.53 -0.58 -5.72
N LEU A 165 -9.57 -0.63 -6.65
CA LEU A 165 -9.61 -1.63 -7.72
C LEU A 165 -9.45 -3.05 -7.19
N PHE A 166 -8.60 -3.25 -6.19
CA PHE A 166 -8.39 -4.55 -5.56
C PHE A 166 -9.69 -5.07 -4.90
N THR A 167 -10.36 -4.27 -4.08
CA THR A 167 -11.62 -4.69 -3.44
C THR A 167 -12.67 -5.05 -4.49
N THR A 168 -12.77 -4.24 -5.54
CA THR A 168 -13.63 -4.48 -6.69
C THR A 168 -13.38 -5.84 -7.37
N PHE A 169 -12.13 -6.10 -7.75
CA PHE A 169 -11.78 -7.35 -8.43
C PHE A 169 -11.86 -8.55 -7.50
N LEU A 170 -11.59 -8.38 -6.22
CA LEU A 170 -11.73 -9.43 -5.22
C LEU A 170 -13.19 -9.90 -5.10
N HIS A 171 -14.14 -8.97 -4.96
CA HIS A 171 -15.57 -9.29 -4.94
C HIS A 171 -16.02 -10.00 -6.23
N THR A 172 -15.54 -9.54 -7.39
CA THR A 172 -15.84 -10.20 -8.67
C THR A 172 -15.29 -11.63 -8.71
N ALA A 173 -14.11 -11.87 -8.14
CA ALA A 173 -13.47 -13.19 -8.11
C ALA A 173 -14.16 -14.16 -7.14
N GLN A 174 -14.83 -13.67 -6.10
CA GLN A 174 -15.52 -14.48 -5.10
C GLN A 174 -16.88 -15.05 -5.59
N GLY A 175 -17.25 -14.87 -6.84
CA GLY A 175 -18.43 -15.48 -7.45
C GLY A 175 -19.61 -14.53 -7.59
N GLY A 176 -19.38 -13.23 -7.51
CA GLY A 176 -20.32 -12.24 -8.03
C GLY A 176 -20.56 -12.56 -9.51
N SER A 177 -21.73 -13.11 -9.84
CA SER A 177 -22.10 -13.33 -11.24
C SER A 177 -21.96 -11.99 -11.96
N ALA A 178 -21.32 -11.98 -13.13
CA ALA A 178 -21.09 -10.77 -13.91
C ALA A 178 -22.42 -10.28 -14.56
N ASN A 179 -23.39 -9.98 -13.72
CA ASN A 179 -24.60 -9.28 -14.12
C ASN A 179 -24.28 -7.79 -14.24
N ALA A 180 -24.87 -7.10 -15.22
CA ALA A 180 -24.71 -5.67 -15.39
C ALA A 180 -25.06 -4.87 -14.10
N ALA A 181 -25.90 -5.41 -13.22
CA ALA A 181 -26.22 -4.84 -11.92
C ALA A 181 -25.04 -4.89 -10.94
N ASP A 182 -24.17 -5.93 -11.01
CA ASP A 182 -23.00 -6.05 -10.15
C ASP A 182 -21.90 -5.05 -10.55
N PHE A 183 -21.80 -4.73 -11.85
CA PHE A 183 -20.94 -3.63 -12.32
C PHE A 183 -21.39 -2.25 -11.79
N LEU A 184 -22.68 -2.05 -11.52
CA LEU A 184 -23.21 -0.84 -10.88
C LEU A 184 -22.98 -0.83 -9.37
N SER A 185 -22.88 -1.98 -8.72
CA SER A 185 -22.60 -2.10 -7.29
C SER A 185 -21.17 -1.64 -6.96
N ILE A 186 -20.21 -1.76 -7.89
CA ILE A 186 -18.80 -1.35 -7.73
C ILE A 186 -18.66 0.16 -7.52
N PRO A 187 -19.12 1.03 -8.45
CA PRO A 187 -19.13 2.47 -8.21
C PRO A 187 -19.94 2.86 -6.97
N ALA A 188 -21.05 2.14 -6.71
CA ALA A 188 -21.87 2.38 -5.52
C ALA A 188 -21.10 2.07 -4.22
N SER A 189 -20.37 0.98 -4.14
CA SER A 189 -19.56 0.64 -2.96
C SER A 189 -18.45 1.66 -2.69
N ILE A 190 -17.85 2.19 -3.76
CA ILE A 190 -16.85 3.26 -3.67
C ILE A 190 -17.48 4.53 -3.12
N VAL A 191 -18.57 4.99 -3.73
CA VAL A 191 -19.26 6.22 -3.33
C VAL A 191 -19.79 6.11 -1.90
N LEU A 192 -20.41 4.99 -1.56
CA LEU A 192 -20.94 4.74 -0.22
C LEU A 192 -19.84 4.60 0.83
N GLY A 193 -18.74 3.92 0.50
CA GLY A 193 -17.55 3.85 1.36
C GLY A 193 -16.95 5.23 1.65
N VAL A 194 -16.76 6.04 0.61
CA VAL A 194 -16.28 7.42 0.76
C VAL A 194 -17.26 8.27 1.57
N ALA A 195 -18.55 8.20 1.28
CA ALA A 195 -19.58 8.97 1.98
C ALA A 195 -19.68 8.57 3.46
N LEU A 196 -19.69 7.28 3.76
CA LEU A 196 -19.70 6.75 5.13
C LEU A 196 -18.45 7.20 5.90
N GLY A 197 -17.27 7.02 5.32
CA GLY A 197 -16.01 7.45 5.93
C GLY A 197 -15.96 8.95 6.15
N ALA A 198 -16.42 9.75 5.19
CA ALA A 198 -16.51 11.19 5.31
C ALA A 198 -17.50 11.62 6.43
N LEU A 199 -18.68 10.99 6.51
CA LEU A 199 -19.64 11.24 7.57
C LEU A 199 -19.03 10.93 8.95
N VAL A 200 -18.45 9.76 9.12
CA VAL A 200 -17.82 9.33 10.38
C VAL A 200 -16.63 10.23 10.73
N GLY A 201 -15.80 10.61 9.77
CA GLY A 201 -14.71 11.56 9.97
C GLY A 201 -15.18 12.95 10.40
N TRP A 202 -16.28 13.43 9.82
CA TRP A 202 -16.92 14.69 10.24
C TRP A 202 -17.47 14.60 11.66
N LEU A 203 -18.18 13.52 12.00
CA LEU A 203 -18.69 13.28 13.36
C LEU A 203 -17.57 13.23 14.39
N LEU A 204 -16.49 12.50 14.10
CA LEU A 204 -15.31 12.42 14.99
C LEU A 204 -14.61 13.78 15.13
N SER A 205 -14.49 14.56 14.08
CA SER A 205 -13.89 15.89 14.15
C SER A 205 -14.72 16.81 15.06
N ARG A 206 -16.05 16.81 14.90
CA ARG A 206 -16.96 17.55 15.77
C ARG A 206 -16.91 17.06 17.21
N PHE A 207 -16.87 15.74 17.43
CA PHE A 207 -16.73 15.19 18.76
C PHE A 207 -15.43 15.64 19.44
N PHE A 208 -14.31 15.62 18.74
CA PHE A 208 -13.03 16.04 19.29
C PHE A 208 -12.98 17.55 19.59
N GLU A 209 -13.61 18.39 18.80
CA GLU A 209 -13.70 19.84 19.02
C GLU A 209 -14.63 20.15 20.20
N THR A 210 -15.83 19.55 20.24
CA THR A 210 -16.82 19.79 21.30
C THR A 210 -16.31 19.27 22.65
N ALA A 211 -15.70 18.11 22.67
CA ALA A 211 -15.13 17.57 23.89
C ALA A 211 -13.92 18.38 24.40
N TYR A 212 -13.13 18.97 23.49
CA TYR A 212 -12.06 19.88 23.84
C TYR A 212 -12.61 21.20 24.42
N ALA A 213 -13.66 21.76 23.82
CA ALA A 213 -14.29 23.00 24.29
C ALA A 213 -14.94 22.86 25.69
N ARG A 214 -15.48 21.66 26.01
CA ARG A 214 -16.18 21.40 27.28
C ARG A 214 -15.28 20.96 28.44
N ALA A 215 -14.26 20.15 28.15
CA ALA A 215 -13.50 19.45 29.19
C ALA A 215 -11.99 19.72 29.18
N HIS A 216 -11.47 20.56 28.28
CA HIS A 216 -10.04 20.85 28.04
C HIS A 216 -9.10 19.62 27.93
N CYS A 217 -9.59 18.38 27.92
CA CYS A 217 -8.81 17.19 28.13
C CYS A 217 -9.30 15.92 27.43
N ILE A 218 -9.29 15.85 26.07
CA ILE A 218 -9.09 14.53 25.48
C ILE A 218 -7.62 14.40 25.10
N ARG A 219 -6.89 13.57 25.85
CA ARG A 219 -5.49 13.25 25.54
C ARG A 219 -5.39 12.72 24.11
N ASN A 220 -4.42 13.20 23.34
CA ASN A 220 -4.21 12.74 21.96
C ASN A 220 -4.05 11.23 21.81
N SER A 221 -3.64 10.52 22.88
CA SER A 221 -3.59 9.05 22.90
C SER A 221 -4.98 8.41 22.87
N MET A 222 -5.97 8.99 23.57
CA MET A 222 -7.35 8.51 23.53
C MET A 222 -7.97 8.72 22.14
N LYS A 223 -7.68 9.84 21.49
CA LYS A 223 -8.13 10.10 20.10
C LYS A 223 -7.62 9.01 19.14
N VAL A 224 -6.38 8.55 19.28
CA VAL A 224 -5.81 7.46 18.46
C VAL A 224 -6.57 6.16 18.66
N ILE A 225 -6.86 5.80 19.92
CA ILE A 225 -7.60 4.57 20.24
C ILE A 225 -9.03 4.64 19.68
N ILE A 226 -9.71 5.78 19.83
CA ILE A 226 -11.06 6.01 19.29
C ILE A 226 -11.05 5.89 17.75
N VAL A 227 -10.12 6.58 17.07
CA VAL A 227 -9.99 6.52 15.61
C VAL A 227 -9.71 5.10 15.14
N LEU A 228 -8.81 4.38 15.82
CA LEU A 228 -8.50 2.97 15.49
C LEU A 228 -9.73 2.07 15.71
N GLY A 229 -10.42 2.19 16.84
CA GLY A 229 -11.61 1.41 17.14
C GLY A 229 -12.73 1.64 16.12
N VAL A 230 -13.00 2.92 15.79
CA VAL A 230 -13.99 3.26 14.75
C VAL A 230 -13.57 2.73 13.37
N SER A 231 -12.28 2.76 13.05
CA SER A 231 -11.76 2.19 11.78
C SER A 231 -12.01 0.70 11.69
N LEU A 232 -11.79 -0.04 12.78
CA LEU A 232 -12.07 -1.47 12.84
C LEU A 232 -13.56 -1.75 12.69
N LEU A 233 -14.43 -0.92 13.28
CA LEU A 233 -15.88 -1.01 13.10
C LEU A 233 -16.30 -0.74 11.65
N LEU A 234 -15.70 0.23 10.97
CA LEU A 234 -15.97 0.50 9.56
C LEU A 234 -15.61 -0.70 8.67
N VAL A 235 -14.49 -1.36 8.98
CA VAL A 235 -14.09 -2.58 8.25
C VAL A 235 -15.00 -3.76 8.59
N ALA A 236 -15.45 -3.89 9.83
CA ALA A 236 -16.42 -4.93 10.23
C ALA A 236 -17.81 -4.68 9.62
N ALA A 237 -18.22 -3.40 9.50
CA ALA A 237 -19.50 -3.02 8.91
C ALA A 237 -19.61 -3.42 7.42
N GLU A 238 -18.50 -3.51 6.68
CA GLU A 238 -18.49 -4.09 5.33
C GLU A 238 -19.10 -5.49 5.32
N GLY A 239 -18.65 -6.39 6.20
CA GLY A 239 -19.18 -7.75 6.29
C GLY A 239 -20.61 -7.81 6.85
N TRP A 240 -21.03 -6.89 7.72
CA TRP A 240 -22.40 -6.84 8.24
C TRP A 240 -23.41 -6.34 7.21
N LEU A 241 -22.97 -5.49 6.29
CA LEU A 241 -23.80 -4.91 5.22
C LEU A 241 -23.73 -5.72 3.92
N GLU A 242 -22.92 -6.75 3.88
CA GLU A 242 -22.80 -7.64 2.72
C GLU A 242 -24.15 -8.22 2.31
N GLY A 243 -24.51 -8.08 1.04
CA GLY A 243 -25.82 -8.49 0.52
C GLY A 243 -26.97 -7.49 0.72
N ILE A 244 -26.79 -6.43 1.53
CA ILE A 244 -27.81 -5.38 1.76
C ILE A 244 -27.40 -4.10 1.03
N VAL A 245 -26.20 -3.59 1.32
CA VAL A 245 -25.68 -2.36 0.73
C VAL A 245 -24.18 -2.55 0.47
N PRO A 246 -23.72 -2.37 -0.77
CA PRO A 246 -22.31 -2.50 -1.07
C PRO A 246 -21.54 -1.31 -0.49
N VAL A 247 -20.68 -1.55 0.50
CA VAL A 247 -19.85 -0.52 1.15
C VAL A 247 -18.42 -1.03 1.26
N SER A 248 -17.45 -0.25 0.81
CA SER A 248 -16.03 -0.57 1.03
C SER A 248 -15.56 -0.01 2.37
N GLY A 249 -15.31 -0.89 3.36
CA GLY A 249 -14.84 -0.53 4.69
C GLY A 249 -13.43 0.06 4.69
N LEU A 250 -12.53 -0.47 3.86
CA LEU A 250 -11.16 0.04 3.74
C LEU A 250 -11.15 1.47 3.17
N LEU A 251 -11.99 1.74 2.18
CA LEU A 251 -12.13 3.07 1.60
C LEU A 251 -12.78 4.04 2.59
N ALA A 252 -13.74 3.57 3.40
CA ALA A 252 -14.32 4.37 4.47
C ALA A 252 -13.26 4.78 5.51
N VAL A 253 -12.33 3.89 5.87
CA VAL A 253 -11.20 4.22 6.79
C VAL A 253 -10.32 5.31 6.21
N VAL A 254 -9.92 5.22 4.95
CA VAL A 254 -9.09 6.25 4.29
C VAL A 254 -9.83 7.59 4.22
N SER A 255 -11.07 7.58 3.77
CA SER A 255 -11.90 8.78 3.65
C SER A 255 -12.12 9.46 5.00
N MET A 256 -12.38 8.69 6.06
CA MET A 256 -12.47 9.17 7.43
C MET A 256 -11.16 9.87 7.86
N ALA A 257 -10.01 9.24 7.61
CA ALA A 257 -8.71 9.78 7.97
C ALA A 257 -8.39 11.08 7.22
N CYS A 258 -8.68 11.15 5.92
CA CYS A 258 -8.54 12.36 5.11
C CYS A 258 -9.42 13.50 5.64
N LEU A 259 -10.68 13.21 5.98
CA LEU A 259 -11.59 14.22 6.47
C LEU A 259 -11.19 14.71 7.88
N LEU A 260 -10.74 13.82 8.76
CA LEU A 260 -10.17 14.20 10.06
C LEU A 260 -9.00 15.17 9.87
N LYS A 261 -8.08 14.90 8.93
CA LYS A 261 -6.97 15.81 8.61
C LYS A 261 -7.47 17.18 8.15
N MET A 262 -8.50 17.23 7.30
CA MET A 262 -9.03 18.48 6.74
C MET A 262 -9.81 19.31 7.75
N LYS A 263 -10.50 18.67 8.68
CA LYS A 263 -11.44 19.34 9.59
C LYS A 263 -10.88 19.59 10.99
N CYS A 264 -9.98 18.72 11.49
CA CYS A 264 -9.32 18.97 12.78
C CYS A 264 -8.31 20.11 12.67
N THR A 265 -8.01 20.73 13.80
CA THR A 265 -6.93 21.72 13.89
C THR A 265 -5.61 21.12 13.41
N PRO A 266 -4.72 21.89 12.75
CA PRO A 266 -3.44 21.37 12.23
C PRO A 266 -2.60 20.67 13.31
N PHE A 267 -2.66 21.14 14.54
CA PHE A 267 -1.99 20.55 15.69
C PHE A 267 -2.51 19.12 16.00
N VAL A 268 -3.83 18.92 16.00
CA VAL A 268 -4.45 17.62 16.28
C VAL A 268 -4.15 16.63 15.12
N ALA A 269 -4.31 17.08 13.87
CA ALA A 269 -4.01 16.27 12.68
C ALA A 269 -2.55 15.81 12.68
N LYS A 270 -1.59 16.72 12.93
CA LYS A 270 -0.17 16.41 13.04
C LYS A 270 0.12 15.37 14.15
N ARG A 271 -0.45 15.57 15.34
CA ARG A 271 -0.28 14.64 16.47
C ARG A 271 -0.87 13.25 16.21
N LEU A 272 -2.02 13.16 15.54
CA LEU A 272 -2.60 11.88 15.12
C LEU A 272 -1.68 11.18 14.11
N SER A 273 -1.21 11.88 13.08
CA SER A 273 -0.29 11.34 12.08
C SER A 273 1.01 10.82 12.70
N GLU A 274 1.63 11.58 13.63
CA GLU A 274 2.84 11.17 14.36
C GLU A 274 2.60 9.90 15.18
N LYS A 275 1.47 9.79 15.87
CA LYS A 275 1.16 8.62 16.71
C LYS A 275 0.83 7.38 15.88
N PHE A 276 0.06 7.51 14.80
CA PHE A 276 -0.13 6.41 13.85
C PHE A 276 1.17 6.02 13.16
N GLY A 277 2.08 6.97 12.90
CA GLY A 277 3.43 6.67 12.45
C GLY A 277 4.23 5.80 13.43
N LYS A 278 4.08 6.03 14.75
CA LYS A 278 4.72 5.19 15.79
C LYS A 278 4.07 3.81 15.91
N LEU A 279 2.74 3.73 15.84
CA LEU A 279 2.02 2.44 15.81
C LEU A 279 2.40 1.62 14.57
N TRP A 280 2.62 2.29 13.45
CA TRP A 280 3.05 1.64 12.23
C TRP A 280 4.38 0.90 12.38
N LEU A 281 5.32 1.39 13.19
CA LEU A 281 6.61 0.71 13.39
C LEU A 281 6.45 -0.72 13.92
N ALA A 282 5.52 -0.94 14.86
CA ALA A 282 5.24 -2.28 15.36
C ALA A 282 4.38 -3.08 14.37
N ALA A 283 3.37 -2.46 13.79
CA ALA A 283 2.49 -3.08 12.81
C ALA A 283 3.24 -3.52 11.55
N GLU A 284 4.24 -2.76 11.10
CA GLU A 284 5.12 -3.07 9.97
C GLU A 284 5.87 -4.39 10.19
N VAL A 285 6.47 -4.56 11.36
CA VAL A 285 7.20 -5.79 11.69
C VAL A 285 6.27 -6.99 11.69
N ILE A 286 5.12 -6.89 12.37
CA ILE A 286 4.10 -7.95 12.40
C ILE A 286 3.64 -8.28 10.98
N LEU A 287 3.30 -7.27 10.17
CA LEU A 287 2.81 -7.44 8.81
C LEU A 287 3.81 -8.22 7.95
N PHE A 288 5.04 -7.71 7.84
CA PHE A 288 6.01 -8.29 6.91
C PHE A 288 6.52 -9.66 7.36
N VAL A 289 6.70 -9.88 8.66
CA VAL A 289 7.09 -11.20 9.17
C VAL A 289 5.96 -12.22 8.97
N LEU A 290 4.70 -11.87 9.27
CA LEU A 290 3.57 -12.80 9.05
C LEU A 290 3.26 -13.02 7.57
N VAL A 291 3.48 -12.03 6.71
CA VAL A 291 3.42 -12.23 5.25
C VAL A 291 4.50 -13.20 4.79
N GLY A 292 5.74 -13.03 5.25
CA GLY A 292 6.82 -13.97 4.98
C GLY A 292 6.53 -15.40 5.46
N ALA A 293 5.95 -15.54 6.66
CA ALA A 293 5.58 -16.84 7.23
C ALA A 293 4.45 -17.54 6.47
N ALA A 294 3.62 -16.80 5.75
CA ALA A 294 2.53 -17.36 4.94
C ALA A 294 2.99 -17.80 3.52
N VAL A 295 4.24 -17.54 3.14
CA VAL A 295 4.79 -17.90 1.84
C VAL A 295 5.18 -19.38 1.82
N ASP A 296 4.68 -20.12 0.82
CA ASP A 296 5.14 -21.46 0.52
C ASP A 296 6.32 -21.42 -0.46
N ILE A 297 7.52 -21.69 0.08
CA ILE A 297 8.78 -21.70 -0.71
C ILE A 297 8.76 -22.79 -1.77
N ARG A 298 8.12 -23.92 -1.51
CA ARG A 298 8.05 -25.04 -2.46
C ARG A 298 7.26 -24.63 -3.69
N TYR A 299 6.19 -23.90 -3.48
CA TYR A 299 5.38 -23.32 -4.55
C TYR A 299 6.17 -22.28 -5.35
N MET A 300 6.95 -21.42 -4.65
CA MET A 300 7.82 -20.43 -5.30
C MET A 300 8.86 -21.08 -6.22
N ALA A 301 9.41 -22.23 -5.86
CA ALA A 301 10.41 -22.94 -6.69
C ALA A 301 9.81 -23.43 -8.03
N GLY A 302 8.53 -23.81 -8.05
CA GLY A 302 7.85 -24.27 -9.27
C GLY A 302 7.41 -23.16 -10.22
N VAL A 303 7.00 -21.99 -9.70
CA VAL A 303 6.41 -20.89 -10.48
C VAL A 303 7.37 -19.70 -10.59
N GLY A 304 8.49 -19.72 -9.86
CA GLY A 304 9.35 -18.57 -9.65
C GLY A 304 9.85 -17.88 -10.92
N LEU A 305 10.31 -18.65 -11.92
CA LEU A 305 10.83 -18.06 -13.16
C LEU A 305 9.73 -17.41 -14.00
N ALA A 306 8.57 -18.06 -14.10
CA ALA A 306 7.40 -17.48 -14.78
C ALA A 306 6.89 -16.22 -14.05
N ALA A 307 6.86 -16.24 -12.71
CA ALA A 307 6.49 -15.11 -11.89
C ALA A 307 7.46 -13.92 -12.06
N VAL A 308 8.76 -14.18 -12.09
CA VAL A 308 9.79 -13.15 -12.36
C VAL A 308 9.60 -12.56 -13.76
N GLY A 309 9.43 -13.41 -14.79
CA GLY A 309 9.14 -12.94 -16.15
C GLY A 309 7.87 -12.09 -16.21
N MET A 310 6.81 -12.50 -15.50
CA MET A 310 5.56 -11.77 -15.41
C MET A 310 5.76 -10.40 -14.76
N ILE A 311 6.49 -10.32 -13.62
CA ILE A 311 6.76 -9.06 -12.92
C ILE A 311 7.49 -8.08 -13.85
N PHE A 312 8.59 -8.51 -14.51
CA PHE A 312 9.32 -7.62 -15.41
C PHE A 312 8.49 -7.18 -16.61
N SER A 313 7.67 -8.07 -17.17
CA SER A 313 6.76 -7.72 -18.26
C SER A 313 5.72 -6.69 -17.83
N ALA A 314 5.13 -6.84 -16.64
CA ALA A 314 4.18 -5.89 -16.10
C ALA A 314 4.82 -4.52 -15.79
N LEU A 315 6.08 -4.50 -15.36
CA LEU A 315 6.83 -3.25 -15.14
C LEU A 315 7.03 -2.45 -16.43
N ILE A 316 7.07 -3.09 -17.61
CA ILE A 316 7.10 -2.38 -18.89
C ILE A 316 5.79 -1.61 -19.09
N PHE A 317 4.65 -2.23 -18.83
CA PHE A 317 3.34 -1.55 -18.90
C PHE A 317 3.26 -0.38 -17.92
N ARG A 318 3.80 -0.57 -16.69
CA ARG A 318 3.91 0.51 -15.71
C ARG A 318 4.77 1.66 -16.22
N ALA A 319 5.93 1.37 -16.80
CA ALA A 319 6.82 2.37 -17.37
C ALA A 319 6.13 3.17 -18.48
N VAL A 320 5.37 2.51 -19.35
CA VAL A 320 4.54 3.16 -20.37
C VAL A 320 3.51 4.08 -19.70
N GLY A 321 2.81 3.61 -18.66
CA GLY A 321 1.86 4.42 -17.90
C GLY A 321 2.49 5.69 -17.30
N VAL A 322 3.67 5.58 -16.69
CA VAL A 322 4.43 6.74 -16.17
C VAL A 322 4.79 7.70 -17.31
N CYS A 323 5.31 7.19 -18.42
CA CYS A 323 5.65 8.04 -19.57
C CYS A 323 4.43 8.78 -20.13
N LEU A 324 3.27 8.13 -20.20
CA LEU A 324 2.02 8.76 -20.63
C LEU A 324 1.57 9.89 -19.70
N CYS A 325 1.75 9.74 -18.37
CA CYS A 325 1.46 10.81 -17.41
C CYS A 325 2.30 12.07 -17.67
N LEU A 326 3.53 11.89 -18.14
CA LEU A 326 4.51 12.95 -18.33
C LEU A 326 4.48 13.56 -19.73
N VAL A 327 3.55 13.13 -20.59
CA VAL A 327 3.31 13.77 -21.89
C VAL A 327 2.86 15.21 -21.67
N ARG A 328 3.41 16.14 -22.48
CA ARG A 328 3.16 17.60 -22.39
C ARG A 328 3.61 18.22 -21.07
N THR A 329 4.61 17.64 -20.41
CA THR A 329 5.33 18.27 -19.29
C THR A 329 6.69 18.79 -19.78
N PRO A 330 7.26 19.82 -19.13
CA PRO A 330 8.57 20.38 -19.50
C PRO A 330 9.75 19.48 -19.09
N LEU A 331 9.48 18.20 -18.76
CA LEU A 331 10.50 17.26 -18.33
C LEU A 331 11.28 16.70 -19.51
N THR A 332 12.60 16.66 -19.37
CA THR A 332 13.53 16.02 -20.31
C THR A 332 13.36 14.48 -20.30
N ALA A 333 13.87 13.81 -21.33
CA ALA A 333 13.85 12.34 -21.37
C ALA A 333 14.56 11.71 -20.18
N LYS A 334 15.64 12.31 -19.68
CA LYS A 334 16.38 11.87 -18.50
C LYS A 334 15.53 11.95 -17.23
N GLU A 335 14.85 13.07 -17.01
CA GLU A 335 13.95 13.27 -15.87
C GLU A 335 12.74 12.35 -15.90
N ARG A 336 12.17 12.08 -17.09
CA ARG A 336 11.10 11.09 -17.26
C ARG A 336 11.56 9.68 -16.92
N LEU A 337 12.78 9.31 -17.31
CA LEU A 337 13.37 8.01 -16.94
C LEU A 337 13.54 7.89 -15.41
N PHE A 338 13.94 8.97 -14.74
CA PHE A 338 14.00 8.98 -13.28
C PHE A 338 12.62 8.75 -12.65
N CYS A 339 11.56 9.38 -13.17
CA CYS A 339 10.19 9.14 -12.71
C CYS A 339 9.77 7.67 -12.89
N VAL A 340 10.16 7.03 -14.00
CA VAL A 340 9.93 5.58 -14.20
C VAL A 340 10.62 4.79 -13.08
N PHE A 341 11.89 5.04 -12.79
CA PHE A 341 12.63 4.33 -11.73
C PHE A 341 12.00 4.54 -10.36
N ALA A 342 11.50 5.73 -10.06
CA ALA A 342 10.84 6.04 -8.80
C ALA A 342 9.49 5.30 -8.64
N TYR A 343 8.86 4.87 -9.71
CA TYR A 343 7.58 4.15 -9.72
C TYR A 343 7.71 2.62 -9.79
N LEU A 344 8.95 2.06 -9.75
CA LEU A 344 9.17 0.61 -9.75
C LEU A 344 8.98 -0.05 -8.38
N PRO A 345 9.37 0.55 -7.23
CA PRO A 345 9.39 -0.14 -5.95
C PRO A 345 8.00 -0.58 -5.50
N LYS A 346 7.88 -1.83 -5.09
CA LYS A 346 6.70 -2.45 -4.50
C LYS A 346 7.07 -2.92 -3.10
N ALA A 347 6.21 -2.68 -2.09
CA ALA A 347 6.45 -3.18 -0.74
C ALA A 347 5.20 -3.21 0.15
N THR A 348 4.75 -2.05 0.67
CA THR A 348 3.80 -1.97 1.78
C THR A 348 2.40 -2.45 1.41
N VAL A 349 1.87 -2.00 0.29
CA VAL A 349 0.53 -2.39 -0.17
C VAL A 349 0.50 -3.85 -0.57
N GLN A 350 1.51 -4.32 -1.32
CA GLN A 350 1.64 -5.72 -1.72
C GLN A 350 1.65 -6.67 -0.52
N ALA A 351 2.38 -6.31 0.54
CA ALA A 351 2.37 -7.09 1.77
C ALA A 351 1.02 -7.03 2.49
N ALA A 352 0.37 -5.86 2.50
CA ALA A 352 -0.88 -5.66 3.21
C ALA A 352 -2.04 -6.43 2.56
N ILE A 353 -2.19 -6.36 1.23
CA ILE A 353 -3.32 -6.97 0.52
C ILE A 353 -2.97 -8.27 -0.22
N GLY A 354 -1.69 -8.60 -0.43
CA GLY A 354 -1.26 -9.78 -1.18
C GLY A 354 -1.71 -11.11 -0.59
N SER A 355 -1.94 -11.17 0.72
CA SER A 355 -2.44 -12.36 1.40
C SER A 355 -3.97 -12.42 1.51
N VAL A 356 -4.67 -11.34 1.15
CA VAL A 356 -6.14 -11.27 1.28
C VAL A 356 -6.85 -12.28 0.36
N PRO A 357 -6.45 -12.46 -0.92
CA PRO A 357 -7.05 -13.48 -1.78
C PRO A 357 -6.92 -14.90 -1.22
N LEU A 358 -5.77 -15.22 -0.57
CA LEU A 358 -5.56 -16.49 0.10
C LEU A 358 -6.49 -16.66 1.31
N ALA A 359 -6.61 -15.62 2.14
CA ALA A 359 -7.50 -15.61 3.30
C ALA A 359 -8.98 -15.67 2.89
N ALA A 360 -9.32 -15.15 1.71
CA ALA A 360 -10.67 -15.22 1.12
C ALA A 360 -10.97 -16.57 0.43
N GLY A 361 -10.04 -17.53 0.46
CA GLY A 361 -10.22 -18.86 -0.12
C GLY A 361 -10.18 -18.90 -1.66
N LEU A 362 -9.65 -17.90 -2.33
CA LEU A 362 -9.54 -17.89 -3.78
C LEU A 362 -8.49 -18.92 -4.27
N PRO A 363 -8.76 -19.67 -5.36
CA PRO A 363 -7.82 -20.65 -5.92
C PRO A 363 -6.44 -20.04 -6.26
N CYS A 364 -6.43 -18.79 -6.74
CA CYS A 364 -5.21 -18.06 -7.07
C CYS A 364 -4.47 -17.49 -5.83
N GLY A 365 -5.02 -17.60 -4.61
CA GLY A 365 -4.52 -16.91 -3.43
C GLY A 365 -3.04 -17.16 -3.13
N SER A 366 -2.58 -18.42 -3.22
CA SER A 366 -1.18 -18.79 -3.02
C SER A 366 -0.26 -18.22 -4.10
N ILE A 367 -0.73 -18.18 -5.37
CA ILE A 367 0.00 -17.60 -6.50
C ILE A 367 0.16 -16.09 -6.28
N VAL A 368 -0.94 -15.41 -5.98
CA VAL A 368 -0.95 -13.94 -5.76
C VAL A 368 0.00 -13.56 -4.62
N LEU A 369 -0.05 -14.27 -3.49
CA LEU A 369 0.85 -14.02 -2.37
C LEU A 369 2.32 -14.24 -2.75
N SER A 370 2.63 -15.33 -3.43
CA SER A 370 4.00 -15.65 -3.86
C SER A 370 4.55 -14.61 -4.84
N VAL A 371 3.75 -14.20 -5.82
CA VAL A 371 4.15 -13.16 -6.80
C VAL A 371 4.26 -11.79 -6.11
N ALA A 372 3.41 -11.49 -5.13
CA ALA A 372 3.51 -10.25 -4.36
C ALA A 372 4.82 -10.17 -3.56
N VAL A 373 5.20 -11.26 -2.88
CA VAL A 373 6.46 -11.33 -2.12
C VAL A 373 7.67 -11.26 -3.05
N LEU A 374 7.66 -11.99 -4.16
CA LEU A 374 8.72 -11.88 -5.20
C LEU A 374 8.80 -10.44 -5.74
N GLY A 375 7.66 -9.83 -6.03
CA GLY A 375 7.59 -8.44 -6.47
C GLY A 375 8.27 -7.49 -5.48
N ILE A 376 8.04 -7.65 -4.18
CA ILE A 376 8.69 -6.86 -3.14
C ILE A 376 10.21 -7.09 -3.14
N VAL A 377 10.63 -8.35 -3.08
CA VAL A 377 12.05 -8.73 -2.95
C VAL A 377 12.86 -8.26 -4.16
N ILE A 378 12.28 -8.27 -5.35
CA ILE A 378 12.95 -7.85 -6.58
C ILE A 378 12.89 -6.33 -6.74
N THR A 379 11.70 -5.74 -6.66
CA THR A 379 11.51 -4.35 -7.11
C THR A 379 11.89 -3.29 -6.07
N ALA A 380 11.76 -3.61 -4.76
CA ALA A 380 12.12 -2.66 -3.72
C ALA A 380 13.61 -2.33 -3.70
N PRO A 381 14.55 -3.31 -3.71
CA PRO A 381 15.99 -3.01 -3.79
C PRO A 381 16.37 -2.47 -5.17
N LEU A 382 15.80 -3.01 -6.26
CA LEU A 382 16.08 -2.54 -7.62
C LEU A 382 15.71 -1.06 -7.79
N GLY A 383 14.50 -0.68 -7.43
CA GLY A 383 14.04 0.70 -7.54
C GLY A 383 14.81 1.65 -6.61
N ALA A 384 15.13 1.19 -5.39
CA ALA A 384 15.98 1.92 -4.47
C ALA A 384 17.36 2.21 -5.09
N PHE A 385 18.03 1.18 -5.58
CA PHE A 385 19.34 1.29 -6.22
C PHE A 385 19.30 2.18 -7.47
N LEU A 386 18.29 2.01 -8.33
CA LEU A 386 18.14 2.83 -9.53
C LEU A 386 17.92 4.29 -9.20
N MET A 387 17.07 4.63 -8.21
CA MET A 387 16.89 6.02 -7.77
C MET A 387 18.20 6.62 -7.24
N ASP A 388 18.88 5.92 -6.34
CA ASP A 388 20.09 6.43 -5.67
C ASP A 388 21.24 6.64 -6.66
N THR A 389 21.42 5.75 -7.64
CA THR A 389 22.50 5.82 -8.63
C THR A 389 22.20 6.76 -9.79
N SER A 390 20.93 6.93 -10.16
CA SER A 390 20.52 7.71 -11.32
C SER A 390 20.22 9.18 -10.99
N ALA A 391 19.77 9.48 -9.77
CA ALA A 391 19.42 10.85 -9.38
C ALA A 391 20.51 11.88 -9.68
N PRO A 392 21.81 11.64 -9.36
CA PRO A 392 22.88 12.61 -9.68
C PRO A 392 23.09 12.85 -11.17
N LYS A 393 22.71 11.90 -12.02
CA LYS A 393 22.95 11.92 -13.47
C LYS A 393 21.74 12.37 -14.29
N LEU A 394 20.54 12.15 -13.75
CA LEU A 394 19.28 12.37 -14.47
C LEU A 394 18.54 13.63 -14.02
N LEU A 395 18.79 14.11 -12.80
CA LEU A 395 18.14 15.30 -12.25
C LEU A 395 19.09 16.47 -12.18
N SER A 396 18.60 17.65 -12.58
CA SER A 396 19.29 18.93 -12.39
C SER A 396 19.38 19.26 -10.90
N LYS A 397 20.44 19.95 -10.51
CA LYS A 397 20.52 20.60 -9.20
C LYS A 397 20.00 22.03 -9.38
N ALA A 398 19.08 22.47 -8.52
CA ALA A 398 18.64 23.85 -8.54
C ALA A 398 19.86 24.74 -8.27
N GLU A 399 20.09 25.75 -9.11
CA GLU A 399 21.05 26.80 -8.82
C GLU A 399 20.53 27.62 -7.64
N GLU A 400 21.38 27.85 -6.65
CA GLU A 400 21.09 28.67 -5.47
C GLU A 400 20.83 30.13 -5.84
#